data_9691897d1519a1127d5fa0b4733ce7af
#
_entry.id   9691897d1519a1127d5fa0b4733ce7af
#
_cell.length_a   1.000
_cell.length_b   1.000
_cell.length_c   1.000
_cell.angle_alpha   90.00
_cell.angle_beta   90.00
_cell.angle_gamma   90.00
#
_symmetry.space_group_name_H-M   'P 1'
#
loop_
_entity.id
_entity.type
_entity.pdbx_description
1 polymer ?
#
loop_
_entity_poly.entity_id
_entity_poly.type
_entity_poly.pdbx_seq_one_letter_code
_entity_poly.pdbx_strand_id
1 'polypeptide(L)'
;MPSSDYSTHPLDIDTRTARKRLDHGARMIDVRETHEVVRGMVPGSAHIPLGAFAGDLESTLRQHGIDPARHDILCICASGGRSRHAAMALRQIGCAQAASVLGGVTGWAASGGTLQHP
;
A
#
# COMPACT_ATOMS: atom_id res chain seq x y z
N MET A 1 -8.58 -14.06 21.64
CA MET A 1 -8.26 -14.98 20.56
C MET A 1 -7.94 -14.22 19.29
N PRO A 2 -6.79 -14.45 18.69
CA PRO A 2 -6.48 -13.75 17.47
C PRO A 2 -7.36 -14.26 16.32
N SER A 3 -7.88 -13.33 15.53
CA SER A 3 -8.56 -13.66 14.29
C SER A 3 -7.54 -13.85 13.18
N SER A 4 -7.98 -14.33 12.02
CA SER A 4 -7.12 -14.45 10.84
C SER A 4 -6.60 -13.09 10.35
N ASP A 5 -7.20 -11.98 10.84
CA ASP A 5 -6.81 -10.62 10.46
C ASP A 5 -5.66 -10.07 11.31
N TYR A 6 -5.29 -10.77 12.37
CA TYR A 6 -4.19 -10.33 13.20
C TYR A 6 -2.86 -10.64 12.54
N SER A 7 -1.97 -9.67 12.63
CA SER A 7 -0.59 -9.84 12.26
C SER A 7 0.29 -9.31 13.38
N THR A 8 1.37 -10.02 13.65
CA THR A 8 2.40 -9.55 14.58
C THR A 8 3.49 -8.75 13.85
N HIS A 9 3.42 -8.63 12.52
CA HIS A 9 4.41 -7.92 11.76
C HIS A 9 4.22 -6.41 11.94
N PRO A 10 5.27 -5.68 12.36
CA PRO A 10 5.13 -4.26 12.72
C PRO A 10 4.75 -3.34 11.56
N LEU A 11 4.91 -3.79 10.31
CA LEU A 11 4.53 -3.01 9.14
C LEU A 11 3.09 -3.19 8.72
N ASP A 12 2.40 -4.21 9.24
CA ASP A 12 1.05 -4.55 8.81
C ASP A 12 -0.01 -3.73 9.53
N ILE A 13 -1.01 -3.30 8.76
CA ILE A 13 -2.25 -2.75 9.30
C ILE A 13 -3.42 -3.49 8.64
N ASP A 14 -4.55 -3.61 9.33
CA ASP A 14 -5.73 -4.24 8.75
C ASP A 14 -6.46 -3.30 7.79
N THR A 15 -7.42 -3.85 7.04
CA THR A 15 -8.16 -3.07 6.04
C THR A 15 -8.98 -1.95 6.68
N ARG A 16 -9.48 -2.14 7.88
CA ARG A 16 -10.24 -1.11 8.60
C ARG A 16 -9.37 0.09 8.93
N THR A 17 -8.18 -0.16 9.47
CA THR A 17 -7.21 0.90 9.77
C THR A 17 -6.77 1.60 8.49
N ALA A 18 -6.52 0.84 7.43
CA ALA A 18 -6.14 1.40 6.14
C ALA A 18 -7.22 2.36 5.60
N ARG A 19 -8.49 1.95 5.66
CA ARG A 19 -9.59 2.81 5.22
C ARG A 19 -9.66 4.10 6.00
N LYS A 20 -9.51 4.02 7.32
CA LYS A 20 -9.51 5.22 8.17
C LYS A 20 -8.38 6.17 7.79
N ARG A 21 -7.19 5.64 7.57
CA ARG A 21 -6.05 6.47 7.18
C ARG A 21 -6.25 7.10 5.82
N LEU A 22 -6.83 6.36 4.85
CA LEU A 22 -7.18 6.93 3.54
C LEU A 22 -8.21 8.06 3.67
N ASP A 23 -9.21 7.90 4.53
CA ASP A 23 -10.20 8.95 4.79
C ASP A 23 -9.58 10.21 5.38
N HIS A 24 -8.42 10.07 6.02
CA HIS A 24 -7.67 11.19 6.59
C HIS A 24 -6.51 11.66 5.69
N GLY A 25 -6.53 11.27 4.43
CA GLY A 25 -5.58 11.79 3.44
C GLY A 25 -4.37 10.93 3.14
N ALA A 26 -4.29 9.71 3.69
CA ALA A 26 -3.22 8.79 3.32
C ALA A 26 -3.27 8.47 1.82
N ARG A 27 -2.10 8.16 1.27
CA ARG A 27 -1.95 7.79 -0.14
C ARG A 27 -1.66 6.29 -0.21
N MET A 28 -2.41 5.61 -1.08
CA MET A 28 -2.20 4.18 -1.30
C MET A 28 -1.34 3.95 -2.54
N ILE A 29 -0.34 3.09 -2.41
CA ILE A 29 0.48 2.64 -3.53
C ILE A 29 0.22 1.16 -3.76
N ASP A 30 -0.19 0.81 -4.98
CA ASP A 30 -0.29 -0.58 -5.41
C ASP A 30 1.05 -0.97 -6.02
N VAL A 31 1.71 -1.94 -5.41
CA VAL A 31 3.07 -2.35 -5.80
C VAL A 31 3.10 -3.59 -6.67
N ARG A 32 1.92 -4.02 -7.15
CA ARG A 32 1.82 -5.18 -8.04
C ARG A 32 2.29 -4.85 -9.45
N GLU A 33 2.41 -5.89 -10.28
CA GLU A 33 2.76 -5.73 -11.67
C GLU A 33 1.58 -5.26 -12.51
N THR A 34 1.86 -4.70 -13.68
CA THR A 34 0.82 -4.16 -14.56
C THR A 34 -0.26 -5.18 -14.89
N HIS A 35 0.12 -6.43 -15.19
CA HIS A 35 -0.86 -7.48 -15.52
C HIS A 35 -1.79 -7.83 -14.36
N GLU A 36 -1.39 -7.52 -13.13
CA GLU A 36 -2.23 -7.72 -11.95
C GLU A 36 -3.21 -6.56 -11.77
N VAL A 37 -2.72 -5.31 -11.87
CA VAL A 37 -3.56 -4.14 -11.59
C VAL A 37 -4.66 -3.93 -12.62
N VAL A 38 -4.49 -4.43 -13.85
CA VAL A 38 -5.55 -4.32 -14.87
C VAL A 38 -6.82 -5.09 -14.49
N ARG A 39 -6.71 -6.02 -13.55
CA ARG A 39 -7.88 -6.76 -13.05
C ARG A 39 -8.65 -6.00 -11.97
N GLY A 40 -8.12 -4.89 -11.52
CA GLY A 40 -8.74 -4.05 -10.53
C GLY A 40 -7.74 -3.64 -9.46
N MET A 41 -7.88 -2.40 -8.96
CA MET A 41 -7.05 -1.86 -7.91
C MET A 41 -7.90 -0.99 -7.00
N VAL A 42 -7.41 -0.69 -5.81
CA VAL A 42 -8.11 0.19 -4.87
C VAL A 42 -8.25 1.57 -5.52
N PRO A 43 -9.47 2.13 -5.56
CA PRO A 43 -9.67 3.45 -6.18
C PRO A 43 -8.76 4.51 -5.57
N GLY A 44 -8.17 5.34 -6.43
CA GLY A 44 -7.27 6.40 -5.99
C GLY A 44 -5.84 5.96 -5.71
N SER A 45 -5.52 4.67 -5.83
CA SER A 45 -4.15 4.19 -5.64
C SER A 45 -3.24 4.69 -6.75
N ALA A 46 -1.98 4.95 -6.40
CA ALA A 46 -0.92 5.13 -7.37
C ALA A 46 -0.33 3.76 -7.70
N HIS A 47 -0.11 3.48 -8.97
CA HIS A 47 0.53 2.22 -9.38
C HIS A 47 2.04 2.44 -9.50
N ILE A 48 2.78 1.89 -8.54
CA ILE A 48 4.25 1.93 -8.54
C ILE A 48 4.74 0.52 -8.25
N PRO A 49 5.05 -0.28 -9.27
CA PRO A 49 5.51 -1.66 -9.07
C PRO A 49 6.72 -1.71 -8.14
N LEU A 50 6.84 -2.78 -7.37
CA LEU A 50 7.90 -2.92 -6.38
C LEU A 50 9.29 -2.70 -6.97
N GLY A 51 9.52 -3.15 -8.20
CA GLY A 51 10.79 -2.94 -8.88
C GLY A 51 11.19 -1.49 -9.04
N ALA A 52 10.21 -0.58 -9.09
CA ALA A 52 10.47 0.85 -9.19
C ALA A 52 10.90 1.49 -7.86
N PHE A 53 10.89 0.73 -6.77
CA PHE A 53 11.37 1.20 -5.47
C PHE A 53 12.89 1.17 -5.37
N ALA A 54 13.56 0.48 -6.29
CA ALA A 54 15.01 0.56 -6.42
C ALA A 54 15.38 1.89 -7.11
N GLY A 55 16.50 2.46 -6.76
CA GLY A 55 16.94 3.73 -7.33
C GLY A 55 16.40 4.92 -6.54
N ASP A 56 16.04 6.01 -7.24
CA ASP A 56 15.59 7.24 -6.60
C ASP A 56 14.09 7.18 -6.28
N LEU A 57 13.77 6.57 -5.13
CA LEU A 57 12.40 6.40 -4.70
C LEU A 57 11.67 7.73 -4.49
N GLU A 58 12.34 8.73 -3.93
CA GLU A 58 11.72 10.04 -3.71
C GLU A 58 11.25 10.68 -5.00
N SER A 59 12.10 10.62 -6.04
CA SER A 59 11.75 11.14 -7.36
C SER A 59 10.56 10.39 -7.96
N THR A 60 10.55 9.06 -7.84
CA THR A 60 9.44 8.23 -8.31
C THR A 60 8.13 8.61 -7.62
N LEU A 61 8.15 8.80 -6.31
CA LEU A 61 6.97 9.20 -5.56
C LEU A 61 6.45 10.56 -6.03
N ARG A 62 7.34 11.51 -6.22
CA ARG A 62 6.95 12.86 -6.67
C ARG A 62 6.32 12.85 -8.06
N GLN A 63 6.77 11.97 -8.94
CA GLN A 63 6.17 11.79 -10.26
C GLN A 63 4.70 11.35 -10.16
N HIS A 64 4.33 10.72 -9.05
CA HIS A 64 2.95 10.30 -8.78
C HIS A 64 2.21 11.26 -7.85
N GLY A 65 2.76 12.44 -7.63
CA GLY A 65 2.12 13.43 -6.75
C GLY A 65 2.20 13.07 -5.26
N ILE A 66 3.14 12.23 -4.87
CA ILE A 66 3.32 11.82 -3.49
C ILE A 66 4.58 12.46 -2.93
N ASP A 67 4.41 13.19 -1.83
CA ASP A 67 5.54 13.80 -1.11
C ASP A 67 5.83 12.96 0.14
N PRO A 68 6.96 12.24 0.17
CA PRO A 68 7.27 11.36 1.29
C PRO A 68 7.45 12.10 2.63
N ALA A 69 7.74 13.40 2.59
CA ALA A 69 7.88 14.20 3.80
C ALA A 69 6.54 14.62 4.39
N ARG A 70 5.47 14.60 3.61
CA ARG A 70 4.16 15.13 4.01
C ARG A 70 3.05 14.10 4.05
N HIS A 71 3.07 13.13 3.14
CA HIS A 71 1.98 12.19 3.00
C HIS A 71 2.18 10.96 3.87
N ASP A 72 1.08 10.53 4.48
CA ASP A 72 0.99 9.19 5.06
C ASP A 72 0.83 8.20 3.91
N ILE A 73 1.64 7.15 3.88
CA ILE A 73 1.71 6.25 2.73
C ILE A 73 1.41 4.81 3.15
N LEU A 74 0.50 4.18 2.42
CA LEU A 74 0.15 2.78 2.58
C LEU A 74 0.52 2.02 1.32
N CYS A 75 0.96 0.78 1.47
CA CYS A 75 1.30 -0.10 0.35
C CYS A 75 0.39 -1.31 0.33
N ILE A 76 -0.02 -1.72 -0.87
CA ILE A 76 -0.86 -2.89 -1.05
C ILE A 76 -0.30 -3.76 -2.20
N CYS A 77 -0.37 -5.07 -2.03
CA CYS A 77 -0.05 -6.03 -3.09
C CYS A 77 -1.15 -7.09 -3.16
N ALA A 78 -0.88 -8.27 -3.70
CA ALA A 78 -1.90 -9.30 -3.80
C ALA A 78 -2.31 -9.84 -2.42
N SER A 79 -1.33 -10.20 -1.58
CA SER A 79 -1.58 -10.87 -0.29
C SER A 79 -0.77 -10.32 0.89
N GLY A 80 0.20 -9.43 0.68
CA GLY A 80 0.90 -8.73 1.76
C GLY A 80 2.43 -8.79 1.76
N GLY A 81 3.06 -9.71 1.02
CA GLY A 81 4.51 -9.89 1.06
C GLY A 81 5.29 -8.74 0.43
N ARG A 82 4.97 -8.42 -0.82
CA ARG A 82 5.63 -7.35 -1.58
C ARG A 82 5.41 -5.98 -0.95
N SER A 83 4.22 -5.74 -0.42
CA SER A 83 3.89 -4.46 0.20
C SER A 83 4.65 -4.21 1.49
N ARG A 84 5.06 -5.26 2.21
CA ARG A 84 5.95 -5.12 3.37
C ARG A 84 7.33 -4.60 2.94
N HIS A 85 7.88 -5.14 1.86
CA HIS A 85 9.15 -4.66 1.32
C HIS A 85 9.06 -3.18 0.93
N ALA A 86 7.97 -2.80 0.27
CA ALA A 86 7.74 -1.42 -0.12
C ALA A 86 7.62 -0.50 1.10
N ALA A 87 6.84 -0.90 2.11
CA ALA A 87 6.69 -0.11 3.33
C ALA A 87 8.02 0.06 4.07
N MET A 88 8.85 -0.98 4.09
CA MET A 88 10.18 -0.90 4.70
C MET A 88 11.05 0.13 3.96
N ALA A 89 11.05 0.09 2.63
CA ALA A 89 11.83 1.05 1.83
C ALA A 89 11.38 2.48 2.10
N LEU A 90 10.07 2.69 2.23
CA LEU A 90 9.52 4.02 2.54
C LEU A 90 9.95 4.50 3.92
N ARG A 91 9.95 3.63 4.92
CA ARG A 91 10.43 4.00 6.26
C ARG A 91 11.89 4.39 6.24
N GLN A 92 12.69 3.73 5.41
CA GLN A 92 14.12 4.05 5.29
C GLN A 92 14.37 5.44 4.72
N ILE A 93 13.45 5.98 3.94
CA ILE A 93 13.59 7.36 3.41
C ILE A 93 12.81 8.38 4.24
N GLY A 94 12.34 8.00 5.41
CA GLY A 94 11.73 8.93 6.35
C GLY A 94 10.21 8.88 6.48
N CYS A 95 9.52 7.99 5.77
CA CYS A 95 8.09 7.80 5.93
C CYS A 95 7.83 6.90 7.14
N ALA A 96 7.91 7.47 8.34
CA ALA A 96 7.91 6.71 9.58
C ALA A 96 6.64 5.88 9.82
N GLN A 97 5.53 6.26 9.20
CA GLN A 97 4.24 5.60 9.38
C GLN A 97 3.87 4.69 8.21
N ALA A 98 4.76 4.53 7.22
CA ALA A 98 4.47 3.68 6.07
C ALA A 98 4.08 2.27 6.53
N ALA A 99 3.03 1.73 5.94
CA ALA A 99 2.46 0.46 6.37
C ALA A 99 2.02 -0.39 5.18
N SER A 100 1.93 -1.69 5.42
CA SER A 100 1.46 -2.69 4.46
C SER A 100 0.04 -3.11 4.82
N VAL A 101 -0.85 -3.14 3.83
CA VAL A 101 -2.23 -3.57 4.06
C VAL A 101 -2.28 -5.09 4.15
N LEU A 102 -2.64 -5.58 5.34
CA LEU A 102 -2.73 -7.01 5.61
C LEU A 102 -3.75 -7.67 4.68
N GLY A 103 -3.36 -8.77 4.07
CA GLY A 103 -4.20 -9.50 3.13
C GLY A 103 -4.25 -8.94 1.72
N GLY A 104 -3.66 -7.78 1.48
CA GLY A 104 -3.58 -7.17 0.16
C GLY A 104 -4.92 -6.90 -0.50
N VAL A 105 -4.95 -6.86 -1.83
CA VAL A 105 -6.20 -6.63 -2.57
C VAL A 105 -7.20 -7.77 -2.38
N THR A 106 -6.72 -8.99 -2.15
CA THR A 106 -7.58 -10.12 -1.85
C THR A 106 -8.37 -9.88 -0.56
N GLY A 107 -7.68 -9.49 0.51
CA GLY A 107 -8.31 -9.14 1.78
C GLY A 107 -9.17 -7.89 1.69
N TRP A 108 -8.74 -6.91 0.91
CA TRP A 108 -9.50 -5.69 0.68
C TRP A 108 -10.88 -6.00 0.09
N ALA A 109 -10.90 -6.80 -0.99
CA ALA A 109 -12.14 -7.20 -1.65
C ALA A 109 -13.01 -8.08 -0.72
N ALA A 110 -12.40 -9.02 -0.01
CA ALA A 110 -13.11 -9.91 0.91
C ALA A 110 -13.77 -9.14 2.06
N SER A 111 -13.19 -8.01 2.48
CA SER A 111 -13.75 -7.17 3.54
C SER A 111 -14.78 -6.15 3.03
N GLY A 112 -15.20 -6.27 1.79
CA GLY A 112 -16.19 -5.37 1.18
C GLY A 112 -15.60 -4.13 0.52
N GLY A 113 -14.27 -4.06 0.37
CA GLY A 113 -13.61 -2.97 -0.32
C GLY A 113 -13.86 -3.02 -1.81
N THR A 114 -13.97 -1.84 -2.43
CA THR A 114 -14.17 -1.72 -3.87
C THR A 114 -12.83 -1.84 -4.60
N LEU A 115 -12.84 -2.52 -5.74
CA LEU A 115 -11.74 -2.49 -6.70
C LEU A 115 -12.27 -1.90 -7.99
N GLN A 116 -11.43 -1.19 -8.71
CA GLN A 116 -11.81 -0.49 -9.90
C GLN A 116 -10.74 -0.71 -10.97
N HIS A 117 -11.16 -0.85 -12.22
CA HIS A 117 -10.22 -0.94 -13.33
C HIS A 117 -9.50 0.39 -13.51
N PRO A 118 -8.19 0.35 -13.78
CA PRO A 118 -7.45 1.59 -14.02
C PRO A 118 -7.85 2.31 -15.28
#